data_ed67eb0a054da3410fafc8fff7d67cb5
#
_entry.id   ed67eb0a054da3410fafc8fff7d67cb5
#
_cell.length_a   1.000
_cell.length_b   1.000
_cell.length_c   1.000
_cell.angle_alpha   90.00
_cell.angle_beta   90.00
_cell.angle_gamma   90.00
#
_symmetry.space_group_name_H-M   'P 1'
#
loop_
_entity.id
_entity.type
_entity.pdbx_description
1 polymer ?
#
loop_
_entity_poly.entity_id
_entity_poly.type
_entity_poly.pdbx_seq_one_letter_code
_entity_poly.pdbx_strand_id
1 'polypeptide(L)'
;MRAAWKRIRYRLEWLALKSATKIIPLLSRNACYRLAQLIGAIAATVDRAGRRVALSNLEVAFGGELSSTRRNEIVRESYQHSARTMIDLFWSPRLTRENYSRYIDVVNLDLWQEETKPGKPVIFACCHYSNFEWIANAANYFGIESALVTHDFKNELLNPIFVSLRESSGQRVISRQGAVLQLFKTLRRGERVAILTDLTIPAQLPTVAIDCFGLKTSVTFAHAWAHRRAGATIINVHCEPLPRGRYRVVFHPRIEFPSDASFQEIAQACWDQFEPFVRANPAPWMWMYKHWRYRPIAADPADYPFYANISEYFERRLEEREKKLEPMSSTLSVEIPA
;
A
#
# COMPACT_ATOMS: atom_id res chain seq x y z
N MET A 1 0.74 23.69 28.31
CA MET A 1 0.09 24.19 27.06
C MET A 1 0.15 23.22 25.90
N ARG A 2 1.32 22.72 25.44
CA ARG A 2 1.42 21.80 24.27
C ARG A 2 0.59 20.51 24.41
N ALA A 3 0.56 19.85 25.57
CA ALA A 3 -0.19 18.61 25.80
C ALA A 3 -1.72 18.82 25.80
N ALA A 4 -2.20 19.95 26.33
CA ALA A 4 -3.63 20.30 26.31
C ALA A 4 -4.08 20.60 24.88
N TRP A 5 -3.29 21.35 24.12
CA TRP A 5 -3.55 21.65 22.71
C TRP A 5 -3.57 20.38 21.83
N LYS A 6 -2.65 19.44 22.08
CA LYS A 6 -2.65 18.11 21.42
C LYS A 6 -3.94 17.34 21.70
N ARG A 7 -4.43 17.32 22.95
CA ARG A 7 -5.68 16.64 23.31
C ARG A 7 -6.90 17.27 22.63
N ILE A 8 -6.98 18.61 22.59
CA ILE A 8 -8.07 19.32 21.91
C ILE A 8 -8.04 18.98 20.42
N ARG A 9 -6.90 19.07 19.76
CA ARG A 9 -6.74 18.71 18.35
C ARG A 9 -7.19 17.28 18.07
N TYR A 10 -6.78 16.31 18.89
CA TYR A 10 -7.14 14.90 18.73
C TYR A 10 -8.65 14.67 18.87
N ARG A 11 -9.31 15.38 19.78
CA ARG A 11 -10.77 15.34 19.92
C ARG A 11 -11.48 15.96 18.71
N LEU A 12 -10.97 17.08 18.19
CA LEU A 12 -11.53 17.71 17.00
C LEU A 12 -11.36 16.82 15.75
N GLU A 13 -10.19 16.21 15.56
CA GLU A 13 -9.95 15.21 14.51
C GLU A 13 -10.95 14.04 14.64
N TRP A 14 -11.10 13.50 15.83
CA TRP A 14 -12.04 12.41 16.08
C TRP A 14 -13.50 12.84 15.80
N LEU A 15 -13.94 13.99 16.27
CA LEU A 15 -15.29 14.49 16.05
C LEU A 15 -15.57 14.68 14.56
N ALA A 16 -14.63 15.28 13.83
CA ALA A 16 -14.74 15.49 12.39
C ALA A 16 -14.89 14.15 11.64
N LEU A 17 -14.01 13.17 11.92
CA LEU A 17 -14.08 11.85 11.26
C LEU A 17 -15.29 11.04 11.72
N LYS A 18 -15.69 11.12 13.00
CA LYS A 18 -16.92 10.50 13.48
C LYS A 18 -18.16 11.09 12.80
N SER A 19 -18.19 12.39 12.56
CA SER A 19 -19.27 13.04 11.77
C SER A 19 -19.22 12.58 10.31
N ALA A 20 -18.03 12.47 9.74
CA ALA A 20 -17.84 11.98 8.36
C ALA A 20 -18.42 10.56 8.16
N THR A 21 -18.32 9.65 9.17
CA THR A 21 -18.94 8.32 9.06
C THR A 21 -20.47 8.36 8.92
N LYS A 22 -21.11 9.44 9.30
CA LYS A 22 -22.56 9.63 9.17
C LYS A 22 -22.94 10.41 7.93
N ILE A 23 -22.14 11.42 7.55
CA ILE A 23 -22.46 12.36 6.49
C ILE A 23 -22.07 11.80 5.12
N ILE A 24 -20.86 11.25 4.97
CA ILE A 24 -20.35 10.81 3.67
C ILE A 24 -21.23 9.71 3.04
N PRO A 25 -21.73 8.70 3.77
CA PRO A 25 -22.64 7.71 3.20
C PRO A 25 -23.97 8.28 2.67
N LEU A 26 -24.39 9.48 3.07
CA LEU A 26 -25.60 10.14 2.57
C LEU A 26 -25.37 10.84 1.23
N LEU A 27 -24.12 11.08 0.85
CA LEU A 27 -23.78 11.76 -0.39
C LEU A 27 -23.91 10.83 -1.60
N SER A 28 -24.32 11.42 -2.74
CA SER A 28 -24.23 10.72 -4.02
C SER A 28 -22.76 10.48 -4.42
N ARG A 29 -22.50 9.48 -5.27
CA ARG A 29 -21.15 9.22 -5.79
C ARG A 29 -20.52 10.45 -6.47
N ASN A 30 -21.31 11.19 -7.23
CA ASN A 30 -20.85 12.43 -7.88
C ASN A 30 -20.47 13.50 -6.85
N ALA A 31 -21.22 13.62 -5.74
CA ALA A 31 -20.89 14.55 -4.67
C ALA A 31 -19.59 14.12 -3.95
N CYS A 32 -19.42 12.84 -3.63
CA CYS A 32 -18.18 12.30 -3.08
C CYS A 32 -16.99 12.57 -4.00
N TYR A 33 -17.15 12.34 -5.31
CA TYR A 33 -16.12 12.60 -6.31
C TYR A 33 -15.70 14.08 -6.33
N ARG A 34 -16.67 15.00 -6.42
CA ARG A 34 -16.39 16.45 -6.42
C ARG A 34 -15.75 16.91 -5.11
N LEU A 35 -16.23 16.38 -3.98
CA LEU A 35 -15.64 16.67 -2.67
C LEU A 35 -14.18 16.22 -2.59
N ALA A 36 -13.87 15.00 -3.09
CA ALA A 36 -12.52 14.50 -3.16
C ALA A 36 -11.60 15.36 -4.04
N GLN A 37 -12.10 15.80 -5.21
CA GLN A 37 -11.37 16.69 -6.10
C GLN A 37 -11.03 18.03 -5.41
N LEU A 38 -12.00 18.61 -4.70
CA LEU A 38 -11.82 19.86 -3.98
C LEU A 38 -10.80 19.69 -2.82
N ILE A 39 -11.02 18.69 -1.96
CA ILE A 39 -10.13 18.43 -0.81
C ILE A 39 -8.71 18.13 -1.29
N GLY A 40 -8.54 17.28 -2.31
CA GLY A 40 -7.24 16.96 -2.88
C GLY A 40 -6.53 18.17 -3.47
N ALA A 41 -7.25 19.03 -4.20
CA ALA A 41 -6.70 20.27 -4.76
C ALA A 41 -6.24 21.25 -3.66
N ILE A 42 -7.03 21.39 -2.60
CA ILE A 42 -6.67 22.22 -1.43
C ILE A 42 -5.43 21.60 -0.75
N ALA A 43 -5.43 20.30 -0.49
CA ALA A 43 -4.30 19.61 0.14
C ALA A 43 -3.01 19.77 -0.67
N ALA A 44 -3.05 19.61 -1.99
CA ALA A 44 -1.92 19.83 -2.90
C ALA A 44 -1.37 21.27 -2.83
N THR A 45 -2.19 22.25 -2.48
CA THR A 45 -1.80 23.66 -2.35
C THR A 45 -1.22 23.95 -0.98
N VAL A 46 -1.81 23.40 0.08
CA VAL A 46 -1.46 23.70 1.48
C VAL A 46 -0.27 22.87 1.96
N ASP A 47 -0.18 21.60 1.57
CA ASP A 47 0.92 20.71 1.96
C ASP A 47 2.16 20.94 1.10
N ARG A 48 2.88 22.02 1.41
CA ARG A 48 4.13 22.38 0.73
C ARG A 48 5.21 21.29 0.86
N ALA A 49 5.26 20.61 2.01
CA ALA A 49 6.27 19.59 2.28
C ALA A 49 6.02 18.31 1.46
N GLY A 50 4.81 17.79 1.48
CA GLY A 50 4.43 16.63 0.68
C GLY A 50 4.52 16.90 -0.82
N ARG A 51 4.11 18.11 -1.26
CA ARG A 51 4.27 18.54 -2.66
C ARG A 51 5.74 18.54 -3.10
N ARG A 52 6.66 19.07 -2.27
CA ARG A 52 8.09 19.06 -2.57
C ARG A 52 8.64 17.62 -2.67
N VAL A 53 8.19 16.72 -1.79
CA VAL A 53 8.54 15.30 -1.86
C VAL A 53 8.03 14.70 -3.17
N ALA A 54 6.76 14.92 -3.52
CA ALA A 54 6.16 14.36 -4.73
C ALA A 54 6.85 14.83 -6.02
N LEU A 55 7.19 16.12 -6.12
CA LEU A 55 7.92 16.66 -7.27
C LEU A 55 9.32 16.04 -7.39
N SER A 56 10.04 15.90 -6.25
CA SER A 56 11.35 15.27 -6.24
C SER A 56 11.30 13.79 -6.61
N ASN A 57 10.25 13.07 -6.18
CA ASN A 57 10.03 11.68 -6.56
C ASN A 57 9.76 11.54 -8.06
N LEU A 58 8.93 12.41 -8.63
CA LEU A 58 8.66 12.41 -10.07
C LEU A 58 9.89 12.79 -10.91
N GLU A 59 10.74 13.67 -10.38
CA GLU A 59 11.99 14.05 -11.02
C GLU A 59 12.92 12.83 -11.18
N VAL A 60 13.16 12.10 -10.10
CA VAL A 60 14.09 10.94 -10.14
C VAL A 60 13.47 9.74 -10.85
N ALA A 61 12.15 9.56 -10.82
CA ALA A 61 11.47 8.43 -11.46
C ALA A 61 11.34 8.58 -12.98
N PHE A 62 11.15 9.81 -13.47
CA PHE A 62 10.87 10.08 -14.89
C PHE A 62 11.88 10.99 -15.55
N GLY A 63 12.76 11.67 -14.80
CA GLY A 63 13.77 12.56 -15.35
C GLY A 63 13.20 13.57 -16.34
N GLY A 64 13.76 13.61 -17.54
CA GLY A 64 13.31 14.48 -18.62
C GLY A 64 12.06 14.02 -19.37
N GLU A 65 11.49 12.85 -19.08
CA GLU A 65 10.31 12.31 -19.76
C GLU A 65 9.06 13.18 -19.50
N LEU A 66 9.00 13.84 -18.35
CA LEU A 66 7.86 14.67 -17.93
C LEU A 66 8.26 16.15 -17.85
N SER A 67 7.46 17.02 -18.50
CA SER A 67 7.61 18.46 -18.32
C SER A 67 7.28 18.90 -16.89
N SER A 68 7.81 20.05 -16.45
CA SER A 68 7.53 20.62 -15.15
C SER A 68 6.01 20.86 -14.93
N THR A 69 5.29 21.26 -15.97
CA THR A 69 3.82 21.42 -15.95
C THR A 69 3.16 20.07 -15.66
N ARG A 70 3.52 19.02 -16.42
CA ARG A 70 2.91 17.69 -16.25
C ARG A 70 3.22 17.11 -14.87
N ARG A 71 4.43 17.28 -14.34
CA ARG A 71 4.76 16.88 -12.95
C ARG A 71 3.87 17.57 -11.91
N ASN A 72 3.60 18.86 -12.05
CA ASN A 72 2.72 19.59 -11.15
C ASN A 72 1.26 19.12 -11.25
N GLU A 73 0.77 18.76 -12.44
CA GLU A 73 -0.54 18.16 -12.64
C GLU A 73 -0.63 16.80 -11.95
N ILE A 74 0.35 15.90 -12.18
CA ILE A 74 0.40 14.58 -11.54
C ILE A 74 0.39 14.71 -10.01
N VAL A 75 1.14 15.65 -9.45
CA VAL A 75 1.12 15.89 -7.99
C VAL A 75 -0.28 16.26 -7.53
N ARG A 76 -0.95 17.21 -8.18
CA ARG A 76 -2.31 17.61 -7.83
C ARG A 76 -3.29 16.43 -7.96
N GLU A 77 -3.23 15.68 -9.05
CA GLU A 77 -4.05 14.50 -9.29
C GLU A 77 -3.80 13.42 -8.22
N SER A 78 -2.55 13.20 -7.79
CA SER A 78 -2.19 12.24 -6.74
C SER A 78 -2.84 12.58 -5.39
N TYR A 79 -2.84 13.86 -5.00
CA TYR A 79 -3.60 14.30 -3.82
C TYR A 79 -5.10 14.08 -3.98
N GLN A 80 -5.66 14.30 -5.17
CA GLN A 80 -7.07 14.06 -5.45
C GLN A 80 -7.42 12.56 -5.38
N HIS A 81 -6.53 11.67 -5.87
CA HIS A 81 -6.69 10.22 -5.72
C HIS A 81 -6.62 9.79 -4.26
N SER A 82 -5.68 10.30 -3.48
CA SER A 82 -5.58 10.02 -2.05
C SER A 82 -6.82 10.49 -1.28
N ALA A 83 -7.32 11.69 -1.57
CA ALA A 83 -8.56 12.20 -0.98
C ALA A 83 -9.77 11.34 -1.36
N ARG A 84 -9.83 10.85 -2.62
CA ARG A 84 -10.89 9.96 -3.09
C ARG A 84 -10.86 8.63 -2.35
N THR A 85 -9.70 8.00 -2.20
CA THR A 85 -9.54 6.75 -1.44
C THR A 85 -10.09 6.90 -0.01
N MET A 86 -9.77 8.02 0.65
CA MET A 86 -10.29 8.29 2.00
C MET A 86 -11.81 8.50 2.02
N ILE A 87 -12.35 9.32 1.14
CA ILE A 87 -13.80 9.54 1.06
C ILE A 87 -14.53 8.24 0.72
N ASP A 88 -14.00 7.44 -0.19
CA ASP A 88 -14.58 6.17 -0.59
C ASP A 88 -14.56 5.14 0.55
N LEU A 89 -13.53 5.15 1.40
CA LEU A 89 -13.50 4.33 2.59
C LEU A 89 -14.67 4.69 3.54
N PHE A 90 -14.95 5.97 3.74
CA PHE A 90 -16.11 6.43 4.53
C PHE A 90 -17.45 6.12 3.85
N TRP A 91 -17.49 6.03 2.53
CA TRP A 91 -18.67 5.68 1.75
C TRP A 91 -18.88 4.15 1.65
N SER A 92 -17.85 3.34 1.91
CA SER A 92 -17.85 1.87 1.79
C SER A 92 -19.04 1.17 2.46
N PRO A 93 -19.62 1.63 3.60
CA PRO A 93 -20.79 1.01 4.18
C PRO A 93 -22.06 1.00 3.29
N ARG A 94 -22.03 1.74 2.17
CA ARG A 94 -23.09 1.73 1.13
C ARG A 94 -22.88 0.65 0.07
N LEU A 95 -21.70 0.06 -0.01
CA LEU A 95 -21.44 -1.05 -0.90
C LEU A 95 -22.04 -2.32 -0.33
N THR A 96 -22.77 -3.04 -1.18
CA THR A 96 -23.38 -4.33 -0.87
C THR A 96 -23.06 -5.32 -1.98
N ARG A 97 -23.33 -6.61 -1.74
CA ARG A 97 -23.15 -7.66 -2.74
C ARG A 97 -24.02 -7.42 -3.99
N GLU A 98 -25.17 -6.74 -3.85
CA GLU A 98 -26.10 -6.48 -4.94
C GLU A 98 -25.73 -5.25 -5.77
N ASN A 99 -24.94 -4.32 -5.22
CA ASN A 99 -24.67 -3.04 -5.88
C ASN A 99 -23.20 -2.76 -6.22
N TYR A 100 -22.23 -3.58 -5.70
CA TYR A 100 -20.79 -3.31 -5.90
C TYR A 100 -20.41 -3.24 -7.39
N SER A 101 -21.01 -4.07 -8.25
CA SER A 101 -20.72 -4.15 -9.69
C SER A 101 -21.03 -2.85 -10.45
N ARG A 102 -21.83 -1.96 -9.86
CA ARG A 102 -22.05 -0.62 -10.42
C ARG A 102 -20.83 0.30 -10.27
N TYR A 103 -19.94 -0.02 -9.34
CA TYR A 103 -18.82 0.82 -8.93
C TYR A 103 -17.45 0.16 -9.13
N ILE A 104 -17.39 -1.16 -9.12
CA ILE A 104 -16.16 -1.93 -9.16
C ILE A 104 -16.28 -3.00 -10.24
N ASP A 105 -15.44 -2.89 -11.27
CA ASP A 105 -15.19 -3.94 -12.23
C ASP A 105 -14.07 -4.85 -11.69
N VAL A 106 -14.17 -6.16 -11.85
CA VAL A 106 -13.12 -7.09 -11.44
C VAL A 106 -12.64 -7.85 -12.67
N VAL A 107 -11.32 -7.90 -12.86
CA VAL A 107 -10.69 -8.48 -14.05
C VAL A 107 -9.67 -9.53 -13.64
N ASN A 108 -9.63 -10.64 -14.39
CA ASN A 108 -8.68 -11.75 -14.25
C ASN A 108 -8.82 -12.54 -12.94
N LEU A 109 -9.90 -12.39 -12.18
CA LEU A 109 -10.12 -13.20 -10.97
C LEU A 109 -10.27 -14.68 -11.30
N ASP A 110 -10.78 -15.00 -12.49
CA ASP A 110 -10.92 -16.35 -13.02
C ASP A 110 -9.59 -17.11 -13.12
N LEU A 111 -8.48 -16.42 -13.34
CA LEU A 111 -7.12 -16.99 -13.33
C LEU A 111 -6.74 -17.61 -11.98
N TRP A 112 -7.44 -17.24 -10.90
CA TRP A 112 -7.10 -17.59 -9.53
C TRP A 112 -8.17 -18.39 -8.81
N GLN A 113 -9.12 -18.96 -9.54
CA GLN A 113 -10.23 -19.72 -8.95
C GLN A 113 -9.78 -20.87 -8.06
N GLU A 114 -8.72 -21.58 -8.47
CA GLU A 114 -8.20 -22.71 -7.68
C GLU A 114 -7.47 -22.25 -6.41
N GLU A 115 -6.71 -21.16 -6.49
CA GLU A 115 -5.91 -20.62 -5.37
C GLU A 115 -6.80 -19.94 -4.35
N THR A 116 -7.91 -19.35 -4.77
CA THR A 116 -8.83 -18.63 -3.88
C THR A 116 -9.88 -19.53 -3.22
N LYS A 117 -9.86 -20.85 -3.47
CA LYS A 117 -10.70 -21.80 -2.75
C LYS A 117 -10.42 -21.80 -1.25
N PRO A 118 -11.43 -22.08 -0.41
CA PRO A 118 -11.24 -22.23 1.03
C PRO A 118 -10.12 -23.23 1.36
N GLY A 119 -9.34 -22.92 2.40
CA GLY A 119 -8.24 -23.79 2.86
C GLY A 119 -6.89 -23.57 2.17
N LYS A 120 -6.84 -22.74 1.12
CA LYS A 120 -5.57 -22.38 0.46
C LYS A 120 -5.07 -21.03 0.96
N PRO A 121 -3.85 -20.97 1.53
CA PRO A 121 -3.30 -19.71 2.01
C PRO A 121 -2.93 -18.81 0.83
N VAL A 122 -3.39 -17.55 0.85
CA VAL A 122 -3.11 -16.56 -0.20
C VAL A 122 -2.66 -15.25 0.41
N ILE A 123 -1.70 -14.62 -0.24
CA ILE A 123 -1.23 -13.27 0.03
C ILE A 123 -1.62 -12.38 -1.15
N PHE A 124 -2.55 -11.46 -0.94
CA PHE A 124 -2.78 -10.39 -1.90
C PHE A 124 -1.73 -9.31 -1.67
N ALA A 125 -0.73 -9.25 -2.56
CA ALA A 125 0.27 -8.19 -2.57
C ALA A 125 -0.31 -7.01 -3.35
N CYS A 126 -0.38 -5.84 -2.70
CA CYS A 126 -0.99 -4.64 -3.23
C CYS A 126 -0.03 -3.47 -3.15
N CYS A 127 -0.30 -2.40 -3.90
CA CYS A 127 0.39 -1.12 -3.81
C CYS A 127 -0.58 0.02 -3.48
N HIS A 128 -0.05 1.13 -2.94
CA HIS A 128 -0.84 2.33 -2.63
C HIS A 128 -1.19 3.10 -3.91
N TYR A 129 -1.91 2.44 -4.79
CA TYR A 129 -2.31 2.95 -6.09
C TYR A 129 -3.82 3.08 -6.17
N SER A 130 -4.32 4.27 -6.52
CA SER A 130 -5.74 4.56 -6.62
C SER A 130 -6.52 4.14 -5.34
N ASN A 131 -7.64 3.46 -5.48
CA ASN A 131 -8.46 3.03 -4.35
C ASN A 131 -8.09 1.61 -3.87
N PHE A 132 -6.89 1.47 -3.31
CA PHE A 132 -6.42 0.19 -2.75
C PHE A 132 -7.31 -0.32 -1.59
N GLU A 133 -8.05 0.55 -0.90
CA GLU A 133 -8.98 0.14 0.16
C GLU A 133 -10.15 -0.71 -0.39
N TRP A 134 -10.56 -0.47 -1.64
CA TRP A 134 -11.66 -1.22 -2.25
C TRP A 134 -11.23 -2.55 -2.89
N ILE A 135 -9.93 -2.86 -2.98
CA ILE A 135 -9.44 -4.17 -3.45
C ILE A 135 -10.01 -5.28 -2.57
N ALA A 136 -9.86 -5.13 -1.26
CA ALA A 136 -10.32 -6.13 -0.31
C ALA A 136 -11.86 -6.18 -0.21
N ASN A 137 -12.56 -5.03 -0.37
CA ASN A 137 -14.02 -5.01 -0.49
C ASN A 137 -14.48 -5.81 -1.72
N ALA A 138 -13.84 -5.59 -2.88
CA ALA A 138 -14.16 -6.34 -4.09
C ALA A 138 -13.96 -7.85 -3.89
N ALA A 139 -12.82 -8.27 -3.35
CA ALA A 139 -12.54 -9.67 -3.09
C ALA A 139 -13.61 -10.31 -2.20
N ASN A 140 -14.05 -9.61 -1.15
CA ASN A 140 -15.05 -10.13 -0.23
C ASN A 140 -16.43 -10.35 -0.89
N TYR A 141 -16.83 -9.51 -1.85
CA TYR A 141 -18.09 -9.72 -2.59
C TYR A 141 -18.08 -11.00 -3.44
N PHE A 142 -16.90 -11.50 -3.79
CA PHE A 142 -16.70 -12.82 -4.41
C PHE A 142 -16.51 -13.94 -3.40
N GLY A 143 -16.74 -13.71 -2.10
CA GLY A 143 -16.55 -14.71 -1.04
C GLY A 143 -15.08 -14.94 -0.67
N ILE A 144 -14.19 -14.02 -1.06
CA ILE A 144 -12.76 -14.09 -0.77
C ILE A 144 -12.46 -13.19 0.42
N GLU A 145 -12.77 -13.69 1.62
CA GLU A 145 -12.45 -12.98 2.86
C GLU A 145 -10.94 -12.90 3.08
N SER A 146 -10.46 -11.75 3.53
CA SER A 146 -9.04 -11.54 3.82
C SER A 146 -8.82 -10.75 5.11
N ALA A 147 -7.65 -10.93 5.71
CA ALA A 147 -7.18 -10.11 6.81
C ALA A 147 -6.20 -9.06 6.30
N LEU A 148 -6.35 -7.81 6.76
CA LEU A 148 -5.43 -6.72 6.41
C LEU A 148 -4.58 -6.33 7.61
N VAL A 149 -3.31 -6.03 7.36
CA VAL A 149 -2.46 -5.37 8.36
C VAL A 149 -2.60 -3.87 8.22
N THR A 150 -2.92 -3.20 9.32
CA THR A 150 -3.06 -1.75 9.36
C THR A 150 -2.10 -1.12 10.35
N HIS A 151 -1.69 0.10 10.05
CA HIS A 151 -0.87 0.90 10.95
C HIS A 151 -1.78 1.68 11.89
N ASP A 152 -1.45 1.69 13.20
CA ASP A 152 -2.18 2.48 14.17
C ASP A 152 -1.90 3.98 13.99
N PHE A 153 -2.95 4.78 14.16
CA PHE A 153 -2.84 6.23 14.11
C PHE A 153 -2.19 6.78 15.39
N LYS A 154 -1.40 7.85 15.24
CA LYS A 154 -0.87 8.59 16.39
C LYS A 154 -1.97 9.12 17.32
N ASN A 155 -3.13 9.41 16.76
CA ASN A 155 -4.35 9.71 17.47
C ASN A 155 -5.15 8.40 17.61
N GLU A 156 -4.96 7.70 18.71
CA GLU A 156 -5.58 6.39 18.97
C GLU A 156 -7.12 6.40 18.91
N LEU A 157 -7.74 7.57 19.13
CA LEU A 157 -9.21 7.72 19.00
C LEU A 157 -9.73 7.42 17.58
N LEU A 158 -8.85 7.47 16.57
CA LEU A 158 -9.21 7.21 15.19
C LEU A 158 -9.22 5.72 14.83
N ASN A 159 -8.42 4.89 15.52
CA ASN A 159 -8.30 3.46 15.20
C ASN A 159 -9.65 2.74 15.13
N PRO A 160 -10.58 2.88 16.12
CA PRO A 160 -11.87 2.20 16.04
C PRO A 160 -12.73 2.63 14.86
N ILE A 161 -12.60 3.89 14.40
CA ILE A 161 -13.33 4.40 13.23
C ILE A 161 -12.87 3.66 11.96
N PHE A 162 -11.55 3.63 11.72
CA PHE A 162 -11.00 3.00 10.53
C PHE A 162 -11.13 1.48 10.54
N VAL A 163 -10.98 0.84 11.70
CA VAL A 163 -11.24 -0.60 11.85
C VAL A 163 -12.71 -0.90 11.47
N SER A 164 -13.67 -0.18 12.06
CA SER A 164 -15.09 -0.39 11.78
C SER A 164 -15.44 -0.17 10.29
N LEU A 165 -14.83 0.82 9.63
CA LEU A 165 -15.05 1.07 8.20
C LEU A 165 -14.53 -0.07 7.32
N ARG A 166 -13.35 -0.62 7.62
CA ARG A 166 -12.77 -1.75 6.88
C ARG A 166 -13.52 -3.06 7.14
N GLU A 167 -13.90 -3.30 8.41
CA GLU A 167 -14.64 -4.50 8.79
C GLU A 167 -16.09 -4.49 8.30
N SER A 168 -16.64 -3.32 7.94
CA SER A 168 -18.02 -3.21 7.42
C SER A 168 -18.23 -4.00 6.12
N SER A 169 -17.17 -4.36 5.40
CA SER A 169 -17.20 -5.18 4.20
C SER A 169 -16.86 -6.65 4.45
N GLY A 170 -16.75 -7.08 5.72
CA GLY A 170 -16.42 -8.47 6.08
C GLY A 170 -14.92 -8.78 6.14
N GLN A 171 -14.07 -7.77 6.09
CA GLN A 171 -12.63 -7.93 6.27
C GLN A 171 -12.27 -8.04 7.75
N ARG A 172 -11.17 -8.69 8.05
CA ARG A 172 -10.60 -8.73 9.40
C ARG A 172 -9.36 -7.83 9.46
N VAL A 173 -9.35 -6.91 10.42
CA VAL A 173 -8.20 -6.01 10.63
C VAL A 173 -7.22 -6.62 11.64
N ILE A 174 -5.95 -6.69 11.27
CA ILE A 174 -4.84 -7.09 12.12
C ILE A 174 -4.06 -5.83 12.51
N SER A 175 -3.96 -5.55 13.82
CA SER A 175 -3.10 -4.48 14.32
C SER A 175 -1.64 -4.76 13.99
N ARG A 176 -0.86 -3.71 13.75
CA ARG A 176 0.58 -3.81 13.49
C ARG A 176 1.34 -4.52 14.60
N GLN A 177 0.92 -4.35 15.86
CA GLN A 177 1.55 -5.02 17.00
C GLN A 177 1.34 -6.55 16.90
N GLY A 178 2.44 -7.28 16.77
CA GLY A 178 2.40 -8.73 16.56
C GLY A 178 1.88 -9.17 15.20
N ALA A 179 1.80 -8.25 14.20
CA ALA A 179 1.25 -8.52 12.89
C ALA A 179 1.88 -9.73 12.19
N VAL A 180 3.21 -9.87 12.24
CA VAL A 180 3.92 -10.97 11.56
C VAL A 180 3.43 -12.33 12.05
N LEU A 181 3.31 -12.50 13.38
CA LEU A 181 2.81 -13.74 13.97
C LEU A 181 1.33 -13.98 13.62
N GLN A 182 0.51 -12.94 13.65
CA GLN A 182 -0.90 -13.05 13.31
C GLN A 182 -1.11 -13.37 11.82
N LEU A 183 -0.34 -12.75 10.91
CA LEU A 183 -0.32 -13.07 9.49
C LEU A 183 0.05 -14.55 9.26
N PHE A 184 1.13 -15.01 9.89
CA PHE A 184 1.56 -16.39 9.79
C PHE A 184 0.48 -17.38 10.29
N LYS A 185 -0.11 -17.13 11.46
CA LYS A 185 -1.21 -17.95 11.99
C LYS A 185 -2.41 -17.95 11.06
N THR A 186 -2.75 -16.82 10.46
CA THR A 186 -3.85 -16.67 9.49
C THR A 186 -3.59 -17.55 8.27
N LEU A 187 -2.41 -17.43 7.66
CA LEU A 187 -2.03 -18.24 6.49
C LEU A 187 -1.95 -19.74 6.81
N ARG A 188 -1.43 -20.11 7.98
CA ARG A 188 -1.39 -21.53 8.41
C ARG A 188 -2.76 -22.17 8.59
N ARG A 189 -3.82 -21.40 8.77
CA ARG A 189 -5.21 -21.87 8.76
C ARG A 189 -5.81 -21.96 7.35
N GLY A 190 -5.01 -21.70 6.30
CA GLY A 190 -5.50 -21.66 4.93
C GLY A 190 -6.37 -20.43 4.61
N GLU A 191 -6.21 -19.37 5.42
CA GLU A 191 -6.91 -18.09 5.22
C GLU A 191 -6.06 -17.15 4.35
N ARG A 192 -6.60 -15.98 4.04
CA ARG A 192 -6.00 -15.01 3.11
C ARG A 192 -5.62 -13.73 3.84
N VAL A 193 -4.55 -13.09 3.37
CA VAL A 193 -4.09 -11.80 3.89
C VAL A 193 -3.86 -10.81 2.76
N ALA A 194 -4.07 -9.53 3.00
CA ALA A 194 -3.69 -8.45 2.09
C ALA A 194 -2.56 -7.62 2.71
N ILE A 195 -1.50 -7.38 1.94
CA ILE A 195 -0.30 -6.66 2.37
C ILE A 195 0.04 -5.60 1.32
N LEU A 196 0.18 -4.35 1.76
CA LEU A 196 0.71 -3.28 0.93
C LEU A 196 2.25 -3.36 0.93
N THR A 197 2.88 -3.49 -0.23
CA THR A 197 4.28 -3.89 -0.37
C THR A 197 5.22 -2.78 -0.88
N ASP A 198 4.67 -1.63 -1.27
CA ASP A 198 5.37 -0.58 -2.02
C ASP A 198 5.95 0.56 -1.18
N LEU A 199 5.71 0.60 0.12
CA LEU A 199 6.23 1.69 0.95
C LEU A 199 7.59 1.36 1.55
N THR A 200 8.49 2.33 1.51
CA THR A 200 9.75 2.28 2.25
C THR A 200 9.49 2.34 3.75
N ILE A 201 9.99 1.35 4.47
CA ILE A 201 9.98 1.32 5.93
C ILE A 201 11.41 1.52 6.46
N PRO A 202 11.60 1.87 7.76
CA PRO A 202 12.94 2.03 8.32
C PRO A 202 13.83 0.81 8.06
N ALA A 203 15.05 1.03 7.57
CA ALA A 203 15.97 -0.04 7.16
C ALA A 203 16.45 -0.93 8.32
N GLN A 204 16.25 -0.50 9.57
CA GLN A 204 16.48 -1.29 10.78
C GLN A 204 15.45 -2.42 10.96
N LEU A 205 14.27 -2.27 10.33
CA LEU A 205 13.22 -3.28 10.34
C LEU A 205 13.52 -4.37 9.29
N PRO A 206 12.81 -5.50 9.34
CA PRO A 206 12.92 -6.55 8.32
C PRO A 206 12.56 -6.02 6.92
N THR A 207 13.58 -5.68 6.12
CA THR A 207 13.48 -5.10 4.78
C THR A 207 14.41 -5.79 3.79
N VAL A 208 14.10 -5.63 2.52
CA VAL A 208 14.99 -5.94 1.39
C VAL A 208 15.16 -4.72 0.50
N ALA A 209 16.25 -4.68 -0.26
CA ALA A 209 16.49 -3.64 -1.26
C ALA A 209 15.98 -4.12 -2.62
N ILE A 210 15.11 -3.33 -3.25
CA ILE A 210 14.61 -3.55 -4.61
C ILE A 210 14.97 -2.39 -5.54
N ASP A 211 14.91 -2.63 -6.84
CA ASP A 211 14.91 -1.58 -7.84
C ASP A 211 13.48 -1.06 -8.01
N CYS A 212 13.32 0.25 -7.96
CA CYS A 212 12.06 0.94 -8.14
C CYS A 212 12.34 2.18 -9.01
N PHE A 213 11.81 2.21 -10.22
CA PHE A 213 12.13 3.23 -11.22
C PHE A 213 13.65 3.38 -11.51
N GLY A 214 14.38 2.27 -11.45
CA GLY A 214 15.83 2.26 -11.64
C GLY A 214 16.66 2.67 -10.41
N LEU A 215 16.04 3.05 -9.32
CA LEU A 215 16.72 3.43 -8.08
C LEU A 215 16.52 2.37 -7.00
N LYS A 216 17.54 2.16 -6.17
CA LYS A 216 17.46 1.25 -5.03
C LYS A 216 16.57 1.84 -3.94
N THR A 217 15.65 1.03 -3.42
CA THR A 217 14.81 1.40 -2.27
C THR A 217 14.62 0.24 -1.30
N SER A 218 14.28 0.55 -0.06
CA SER A 218 14.09 -0.41 1.03
C SER A 218 12.60 -0.65 1.23
N VAL A 219 12.12 -1.89 1.03
CA VAL A 219 10.72 -2.26 1.22
C VAL A 219 10.57 -3.42 2.17
N THR A 220 9.36 -3.66 2.67
CA THR A 220 9.05 -4.84 3.48
C THR A 220 9.21 -6.13 2.68
N PHE A 221 9.75 -7.17 3.30
CA PHE A 221 9.72 -8.51 2.71
C PHE A 221 8.66 -9.44 3.36
N ALA A 222 7.72 -8.89 4.12
CA ALA A 222 6.75 -9.67 4.87
C ALA A 222 5.96 -10.65 3.99
N HIS A 223 5.60 -10.26 2.76
CA HIS A 223 4.92 -11.12 1.79
C HIS A 223 5.82 -12.27 1.30
N ALA A 224 7.09 -11.98 0.99
CA ALA A 224 8.06 -13.00 0.57
C ALA A 224 8.37 -14.00 1.70
N TRP A 225 8.56 -13.51 2.92
CA TRP A 225 8.74 -14.34 4.10
C TRP A 225 7.54 -15.25 4.35
N ALA A 226 6.33 -14.68 4.30
CA ALA A 226 5.10 -15.41 4.53
C ALA A 226 4.84 -16.46 3.43
N HIS A 227 5.13 -16.14 2.17
CA HIS A 227 5.12 -17.09 1.06
C HIS A 227 5.98 -18.32 1.37
N ARG A 228 7.25 -18.11 1.69
CA ARG A 228 8.19 -19.22 1.93
C ARG A 228 7.89 -20.01 3.21
N ARG A 229 7.39 -19.37 4.26
CA ARG A 229 7.14 -20.02 5.56
C ARG A 229 5.78 -20.70 5.67
N ALA A 230 4.77 -20.17 5.01
CA ALA A 230 3.40 -20.70 5.05
C ALA A 230 3.00 -21.46 3.79
N GLY A 231 3.82 -21.46 2.73
CA GLY A 231 3.46 -22.02 1.43
C GLY A 231 2.31 -21.25 0.75
N ALA A 232 2.14 -19.98 1.11
CA ALA A 232 1.03 -19.15 0.61
C ALA A 232 1.31 -18.66 -0.81
N THR A 233 0.34 -18.76 -1.69
CA THR A 233 0.44 -18.18 -3.05
C THR A 233 0.40 -16.66 -2.98
N ILE A 234 1.32 -15.97 -3.69
CA ILE A 234 1.26 -14.52 -3.86
C ILE A 234 0.47 -14.19 -5.11
N ILE A 235 -0.52 -13.32 -4.96
CA ILE A 235 -1.32 -12.74 -6.04
C ILE A 235 -1.16 -11.24 -5.98
N ASN A 236 -0.56 -10.64 -6.99
CA ASN A 236 -0.49 -9.19 -7.10
C ASN A 236 -1.85 -8.65 -7.56
N VAL A 237 -2.31 -7.60 -6.88
CA VAL A 237 -3.60 -6.96 -7.17
C VAL A 237 -3.44 -5.45 -7.09
N HIS A 238 -4.00 -4.73 -8.07
CA HIS A 238 -4.09 -3.27 -8.01
C HIS A 238 -5.48 -2.77 -8.37
N CYS A 239 -5.72 -1.50 -8.12
CA CYS A 239 -7.00 -0.84 -8.38
C CYS A 239 -6.81 0.33 -9.33
N GLU A 240 -7.39 0.27 -10.52
CA GLU A 240 -7.37 1.35 -11.51
C GLU A 240 -8.55 2.30 -11.33
N PRO A 241 -8.35 3.62 -11.47
CA PRO A 241 -9.45 4.56 -11.48
C PRO A 241 -10.15 4.53 -12.84
N LEU A 242 -11.48 4.48 -12.81
CA LEU A 242 -12.35 4.63 -13.98
C LEU A 242 -13.12 5.95 -13.92
N PRO A 243 -13.70 6.42 -15.04
CA PRO A 243 -14.52 7.61 -15.06
C PRO A 243 -15.68 7.56 -14.05
N ARG A 244 -16.10 8.74 -13.58
CA ARG A 244 -17.25 8.92 -12.67
C ARG A 244 -17.12 8.23 -11.31
N GLY A 245 -15.88 8.05 -10.80
CA GLY A 245 -15.64 7.47 -9.48
C GLY A 245 -15.87 5.96 -9.41
N ARG A 246 -15.82 5.26 -10.55
CA ARG A 246 -15.74 3.82 -10.63
C ARG A 246 -14.29 3.36 -10.54
N TYR A 247 -14.10 2.07 -10.35
CA TYR A 247 -12.79 1.43 -10.26
C TYR A 247 -12.77 0.10 -10.97
N ARG A 248 -11.56 -0.35 -11.34
CA ARG A 248 -11.30 -1.69 -11.81
C ARG A 248 -10.26 -2.32 -10.90
N VAL A 249 -10.58 -3.45 -10.31
CA VAL A 249 -9.65 -4.30 -9.56
C VAL A 249 -9.08 -5.33 -10.51
N VAL A 250 -7.77 -5.34 -10.66
CA VAL A 250 -7.05 -6.19 -11.60
C VAL A 250 -6.19 -7.17 -10.84
N PHE A 251 -6.44 -8.46 -11.03
CA PHE A 251 -5.59 -9.55 -10.56
C PHE A 251 -4.51 -9.82 -11.60
N HIS A 252 -3.24 -9.78 -11.20
CA HIS A 252 -2.13 -10.01 -12.11
C HIS A 252 -1.92 -11.49 -12.42
N PRO A 253 -1.28 -11.80 -13.55
CA PRO A 253 -0.82 -13.16 -13.84
C PRO A 253 0.11 -13.67 -12.74
N ARG A 254 0.14 -15.00 -12.59
CA ARG A 254 0.97 -15.68 -11.60
C ARG A 254 2.46 -15.36 -11.83
N ILE A 255 3.17 -15.11 -10.74
CA ILE A 255 4.62 -15.13 -10.72
C ILE A 255 5.05 -16.50 -10.20
N GLU A 256 5.88 -17.19 -10.96
CA GLU A 256 6.51 -18.43 -10.53
C GLU A 256 7.88 -18.08 -9.92
N PHE A 257 8.09 -18.51 -8.70
CA PHE A 257 9.35 -18.31 -8.01
C PHE A 257 10.14 -19.61 -7.98
N PRO A 258 11.44 -19.60 -8.30
CA PRO A 258 12.33 -20.72 -7.99
C PRO A 258 12.22 -21.11 -6.51
N SER A 259 12.39 -22.39 -6.21
CA SER A 259 12.25 -22.90 -4.83
C SER A 259 13.26 -22.28 -3.85
N ASP A 260 14.40 -21.81 -4.36
CA ASP A 260 15.48 -21.12 -3.66
C ASP A 260 15.44 -19.60 -3.77
N ALA A 261 14.41 -19.03 -4.43
CA ALA A 261 14.28 -17.59 -4.60
C ALA A 261 14.41 -16.85 -3.26
N SER A 262 15.26 -15.84 -3.21
CA SER A 262 15.44 -14.99 -2.04
C SER A 262 14.21 -14.12 -1.77
N PHE A 263 14.08 -13.60 -0.56
CA PHE A 263 13.00 -12.65 -0.23
C PHE A 263 13.05 -11.40 -1.09
N GLN A 264 14.25 -11.01 -1.51
CA GLN A 264 14.44 -9.87 -2.38
C GLN A 264 13.96 -10.14 -3.81
N GLU A 265 14.32 -11.29 -4.40
CA GLU A 265 13.86 -11.67 -5.75
C GLU A 265 12.34 -11.74 -5.80
N ILE A 266 11.71 -12.30 -4.75
CA ILE A 266 10.25 -12.34 -4.63
C ILE A 266 9.66 -10.92 -4.55
N ALA A 267 10.24 -10.05 -3.71
CA ALA A 267 9.77 -8.68 -3.57
C ALA A 267 9.98 -7.86 -4.84
N GLN A 268 11.12 -8.06 -5.55
CA GLN A 268 11.40 -7.43 -6.82
C GLN A 268 10.39 -7.85 -7.88
N ALA A 269 10.16 -9.15 -8.05
CA ALA A 269 9.21 -9.65 -9.03
C ALA A 269 7.78 -9.15 -8.80
N CYS A 270 7.39 -8.97 -7.53
CA CYS A 270 6.12 -8.32 -7.21
C CYS A 270 6.09 -6.84 -7.66
N TRP A 271 7.17 -6.10 -7.42
CA TRP A 271 7.26 -4.71 -7.86
C TRP A 271 7.32 -4.59 -9.39
N ASP A 272 8.03 -5.48 -10.07
CA ASP A 272 8.15 -5.48 -11.54
C ASP A 272 6.80 -5.64 -12.25
N GLN A 273 5.81 -6.23 -11.60
CA GLN A 273 4.43 -6.23 -12.08
C GLN A 273 3.70 -4.90 -11.81
N PHE A 274 4.10 -4.14 -10.79
CA PHE A 274 3.44 -2.87 -10.44
C PHE A 274 4.00 -1.68 -11.22
N GLU A 275 5.31 -1.60 -11.42
CA GLU A 275 5.95 -0.44 -12.03
C GLU A 275 5.40 -0.08 -13.42
N PRO A 276 5.11 -1.02 -14.35
CA PRO A 276 4.63 -0.68 -15.69
C PRO A 276 3.33 0.12 -15.70
N PHE A 277 2.35 -0.23 -14.88
CA PHE A 277 1.09 0.52 -14.84
C PHE A 277 1.22 1.84 -14.07
N VAL A 278 2.11 1.92 -13.06
CA VAL A 278 2.42 3.19 -12.40
C VAL A 278 3.12 4.14 -13.38
N ARG A 279 4.01 3.65 -14.23
CA ARG A 279 4.63 4.45 -15.31
C ARG A 279 3.60 4.91 -16.34
N ALA A 280 2.71 4.03 -16.78
CA ALA A 280 1.70 4.34 -17.77
C ALA A 280 0.67 5.38 -17.29
N ASN A 281 0.29 5.32 -16.01
CA ASN A 281 -0.62 6.30 -15.38
C ASN A 281 -0.12 6.64 -13.96
N PRO A 282 0.80 7.60 -13.83
CA PRO A 282 1.47 7.86 -12.55
C PRO A 282 0.58 8.54 -11.50
N ALA A 283 -0.43 9.31 -11.90
CA ALA A 283 -1.20 10.14 -10.98
C ALA A 283 -1.82 9.40 -9.78
N PRO A 284 -2.33 8.16 -9.91
CA PRO A 284 -2.95 7.46 -8.79
C PRO A 284 -1.99 6.96 -7.70
N TRP A 285 -0.67 6.92 -7.94
CA TRP A 285 0.28 6.46 -6.92
C TRP A 285 0.56 7.55 -5.88
N MET A 286 0.97 7.13 -4.66
CA MET A 286 1.14 8.03 -3.51
C MET A 286 2.48 8.78 -3.57
N TRP A 287 2.63 9.71 -4.52
CA TRP A 287 3.89 10.45 -4.76
C TRP A 287 4.34 11.31 -3.59
N MET A 288 3.47 11.73 -2.67
CA MET A 288 3.81 12.50 -1.48
C MET A 288 4.51 11.67 -0.40
N TYR A 289 4.61 10.35 -0.55
CA TYR A 289 5.37 9.49 0.36
C TYR A 289 6.87 9.49 0.01
N LYS A 290 7.73 9.27 1.00
CA LYS A 290 9.20 9.20 0.80
C LYS A 290 9.61 7.80 0.36
N HIS A 291 9.44 7.47 -0.92
CA HIS A 291 9.71 6.14 -1.48
C HIS A 291 11.21 5.80 -1.49
N TRP A 292 12.09 6.76 -1.70
CA TRP A 292 13.56 6.58 -1.68
C TRP A 292 14.15 7.26 -0.44
N ARG A 293 13.77 6.76 0.73
CA ARG A 293 14.24 7.32 2.01
C ARG A 293 15.73 7.17 2.21
N TYR A 294 16.31 6.15 1.62
CA TYR A 294 17.72 5.83 1.69
C TYR A 294 18.31 5.77 0.29
N ARG A 295 19.58 6.15 0.16
CA ARG A 295 20.39 5.99 -1.04
C ARG A 295 21.66 5.21 -0.72
N PRO A 296 22.23 4.48 -1.71
CA PRO A 296 23.54 3.86 -1.57
C PRO A 296 24.63 4.91 -1.32
N ILE A 297 25.68 4.53 -0.60
CA ILE A 297 26.84 5.41 -0.35
C ILE A 297 27.50 5.77 -1.69
N ALA A 298 27.64 4.81 -2.59
CA ALA A 298 28.26 4.99 -3.90
C ALA A 298 27.41 5.75 -4.92
N ALA A 299 26.11 5.97 -4.65
CA ALA A 299 25.22 6.68 -5.57
C ALA A 299 25.43 8.18 -5.53
N ASP A 300 25.36 8.83 -6.71
CA ASP A 300 25.35 10.28 -6.77
C ASP A 300 24.11 10.81 -6.01
N PRO A 301 24.28 11.73 -5.06
CA PRO A 301 23.16 12.38 -4.39
C PRO A 301 22.15 13.04 -5.35
N ALA A 302 22.59 13.46 -6.54
CA ALA A 302 21.73 14.08 -7.54
C ALA A 302 20.74 13.11 -8.19
N ASP A 303 21.05 11.80 -8.20
CA ASP A 303 20.16 10.77 -8.74
C ASP A 303 18.98 10.46 -7.80
N TYR A 304 19.08 10.87 -6.52
CA TYR A 304 18.10 10.56 -5.49
C TYR A 304 17.32 11.79 -5.03
N PRO A 305 16.08 11.62 -4.50
CA PRO A 305 15.31 12.74 -3.98
C PRO A 305 16.07 13.45 -2.86
N PHE A 306 15.89 14.79 -2.75
CA PHE A 306 16.57 15.64 -1.78
C PHE A 306 16.52 15.16 -0.32
N TYR A 307 15.57 14.31 0.02
CA TYR A 307 15.34 13.77 1.36
C TYR A 307 16.01 12.42 1.60
N ALA A 308 16.65 11.84 0.59
CA ALA A 308 17.31 10.54 0.70
C ALA A 308 18.56 10.65 1.58
N ASN A 309 18.70 9.76 2.54
CA ASN A 309 19.82 9.72 3.47
C ASN A 309 20.64 8.45 3.28
N ILE A 310 21.92 8.50 3.66
CA ILE A 310 22.76 7.32 3.80
C ILE A 310 22.34 6.58 5.08
N SER A 311 22.38 5.24 5.02
CA SER A 311 22.09 4.38 6.16
C SER A 311 22.92 3.10 6.06
N GLU A 312 23.73 2.82 7.10
CA GLU A 312 24.49 1.57 7.20
C GLU A 312 23.61 0.32 7.15
N TYR A 313 22.40 0.40 7.68
CA TYR A 313 21.44 -0.70 7.58
C TYR A 313 20.99 -0.93 6.14
N PHE A 314 20.85 0.13 5.35
CA PHE A 314 20.49 0.01 3.94
C PHE A 314 21.65 -0.53 3.13
N GLU A 315 22.89 -0.09 3.38
CA GLU A 315 24.09 -0.65 2.74
C GLU A 315 24.19 -2.16 2.97
N ARG A 316 24.00 -2.62 4.21
CA ARG A 316 23.98 -4.06 4.49
C ARG A 316 22.92 -4.81 3.68
N ARG A 317 21.74 -4.22 3.44
CA ARG A 317 20.70 -4.82 2.58
C ARG A 317 21.13 -4.89 1.11
N LEU A 318 21.90 -3.91 0.64
CA LEU A 318 22.48 -3.92 -0.71
C LEU A 318 23.55 -5.00 -0.84
N GLU A 319 24.45 -5.13 0.13
CA GLU A 319 25.46 -6.18 0.18
C GLU A 319 24.85 -7.60 0.26
N GLU A 320 23.80 -7.77 1.06
CA GLU A 320 23.03 -9.02 1.12
C GLU A 320 22.40 -9.37 -0.23
N ARG A 321 22.06 -8.36 -1.03
CA ARG A 321 21.57 -8.50 -2.41
C ARG A 321 22.66 -9.02 -3.35
N GLU A 322 23.87 -8.50 -3.25
CA GLU A 322 24.98 -8.84 -4.14
C GLU A 322 25.59 -10.21 -3.82
N LYS A 323 25.59 -10.59 -2.55
CA LYS A 323 25.96 -11.94 -2.12
C LYS A 323 24.84 -12.89 -2.53
N LYS A 324 25.07 -13.71 -3.58
CA LYS A 324 24.24 -14.91 -3.80
C LYS A 324 24.17 -15.63 -2.48
N LEU A 325 22.98 -15.73 -1.88
CA LEU A 325 22.79 -16.42 -0.60
C LEU A 325 23.38 -17.82 -0.74
N GLU A 326 24.52 -18.05 -0.13
CA GLU A 326 24.94 -19.40 0.20
C GLU A 326 23.78 -20.05 0.98
N PRO A 327 23.49 -21.34 0.76
CA PRO A 327 22.38 -22.00 1.43
C PRO A 327 22.53 -21.78 2.93
N MET A 328 21.65 -20.99 3.53
CA MET A 328 21.64 -20.78 4.98
C MET A 328 21.39 -22.12 5.66
N SER A 329 22.48 -22.77 6.10
CA SER A 329 22.42 -23.84 7.06
C SER A 329 21.69 -23.31 8.31
N SER A 330 20.69 -24.03 8.71
CA SER A 330 19.86 -23.99 9.90
C SER A 330 20.43 -23.25 11.13
N THR A 331 20.41 -21.94 11.18
CA THR A 331 20.56 -21.18 12.44
C THR A 331 20.07 -19.74 12.25
N LEU A 332 18.77 -19.58 12.33
CA LEU A 332 18.15 -18.31 12.72
C LEU A 332 17.13 -18.63 13.82
N SER A 333 17.65 -18.81 15.02
CA SER A 333 16.91 -18.54 16.25
C SER A 333 16.61 -17.04 16.25
N VAL A 334 15.40 -16.68 15.92
CA VAL A 334 14.88 -15.34 16.14
C VAL A 334 14.66 -15.24 17.65
N GLU A 335 15.63 -14.72 18.40
CA GLU A 335 15.36 -14.18 19.72
C GLU A 335 14.39 -13.02 19.56
N ILE A 336 13.17 -13.24 20.03
CA ILE A 336 12.15 -12.19 20.17
C ILE A 336 12.44 -11.57 21.53
N PRO A 337 12.84 -10.30 21.62
CA PRO A 337 12.88 -9.62 22.91
C PRO A 337 11.47 -9.57 23.49
N ALA A 338 11.37 -9.90 24.76
CA ALA A 338 10.15 -9.91 25.56
C ALA A 338 9.41 -8.55 25.61
#